data_a63d85f3f964f1500ef5ce5667b7a0fa
#
_entry.id   a63d85f3f964f1500ef5ce5667b7a0fa
#
_cell.length_a   1.000
_cell.length_b   1.000
_cell.length_c   1.000
_cell.angle_alpha   90.00
_cell.angle_beta   90.00
_cell.angle_gamma   90.00
#
_symmetry.space_group_name_H-M   'P 1'
#
loop_
_entity.id
_entity.type
_entity.pdbx_description
1 polymer ?
#
loop_
_entity_poly.entity_id
_entity_poly.type
_entity_poly.pdbx_seq_one_letter_code
_entity_poly.pdbx_strand_id
1 'polypeptide(L)'
;MIVLTYDHGGFEIKDVIIKYLNAKGLEYVDVNGKLDPTDSYVEYGKKANAIMEQDSNNIGIYICRSGAGMTIVANRSKAVRAVNCVTEKLASMGRKHNNANVCVIPADYLSEEEMINILDTFLNTEFEGGRHEARVQALSK
;
A
#
# COMPACT_ATOMS: atom_id res chain seq x y z
N MET A 1 -8.51 0.00 9.25
CA MET A 1 -7.38 0.87 9.60
C MET A 1 -6.37 0.91 8.46
N ILE A 2 -5.69 2.03 8.28
CA ILE A 2 -4.61 2.14 7.32
C ILE A 2 -3.30 1.73 7.96
N VAL A 3 -2.55 0.85 7.29
CA VAL A 3 -1.26 0.34 7.74
C VAL A 3 -0.18 0.97 6.87
N LEU A 4 0.62 1.84 7.46
CA LEU A 4 1.67 2.59 6.76
C LEU A 4 3.03 2.00 7.07
N THR A 5 3.79 1.66 6.03
CA THR A 5 5.20 1.29 6.16
C THR A 5 6.01 1.89 5.01
N TYR A 6 7.30 2.04 5.24
CA TYR A 6 8.23 2.65 4.30
C TYR A 6 9.64 2.16 4.58
N ASP A 7 10.46 2.10 3.54
CA ASP A 7 11.88 1.84 3.68
C ASP A 7 12.66 3.16 3.83
N HIS A 8 13.98 3.10 3.78
CA HIS A 8 14.82 4.29 3.86
C HIS A 8 14.51 5.30 2.74
N GLY A 9 14.17 4.82 1.53
CA GLY A 9 13.81 5.67 0.42
C GLY A 9 12.47 6.38 0.57
N GLY A 10 11.56 5.80 1.36
CA GLY A 10 10.26 6.39 1.64
C GLY A 10 10.22 7.26 2.89
N PHE A 11 11.30 7.32 3.66
CA PHE A 11 11.32 7.99 4.96
C PHE A 11 10.97 9.48 4.86
N GLU A 12 11.52 10.19 3.88
CA GLU A 12 11.24 11.61 3.69
C GLU A 12 9.84 11.86 3.14
N ILE A 13 9.33 10.93 2.34
CA ILE A 13 8.05 11.04 1.66
C ILE A 13 6.88 10.72 2.59
N LYS A 14 7.10 9.92 3.64
CA LYS A 14 6.04 9.52 4.55
C LYS A 14 5.24 10.69 5.13
N ASP A 15 5.89 11.83 5.35
CA ASP A 15 5.23 13.00 5.93
C ASP A 15 4.15 13.58 5.00
N VAL A 16 4.37 13.53 3.70
CA VAL A 16 3.36 13.91 2.70
C VAL A 16 2.13 13.02 2.84
N ILE A 17 2.35 11.72 2.97
CA ILE A 17 1.27 10.74 3.11
C ILE A 17 0.53 10.92 4.43
N ILE A 18 1.27 11.08 5.53
CA ILE A 18 0.70 11.29 6.87
C ILE A 18 -0.16 12.56 6.89
N LYS A 19 0.34 13.64 6.30
CA LYS A 19 -0.42 14.90 6.19
C LYS A 19 -1.72 14.70 5.44
N TYR A 20 -1.68 13.95 4.34
CA TYR A 20 -2.87 13.61 3.57
C TYR A 20 -3.88 12.81 4.43
N LEU A 21 -3.41 11.78 5.13
CA LEU A 21 -4.27 10.94 5.97
C LEU A 21 -4.93 11.75 7.09
N ASN A 22 -4.16 12.61 7.75
CA ASN A 22 -4.67 13.47 8.80
C ASN A 22 -5.72 14.46 8.27
N ALA A 23 -5.48 15.06 7.10
CA ALA A 23 -6.41 15.98 6.49
C ALA A 23 -7.74 15.31 6.11
N LYS A 24 -7.73 14.02 5.80
CA LYS A 24 -8.92 13.22 5.50
C LYS A 24 -9.56 12.60 6.73
N GLY A 25 -8.99 12.78 7.92
CA GLY A 25 -9.48 12.18 9.15
C GLY A 25 -9.37 10.67 9.20
N LEU A 26 -8.41 10.09 8.46
CA LEU A 26 -8.21 8.65 8.38
C LEU A 26 -7.23 8.17 9.46
N GLU A 27 -7.65 7.16 10.20
CA GLU A 27 -6.79 6.52 11.20
C GLU A 27 -5.74 5.64 10.52
N TYR A 28 -4.52 5.70 11.03
CA TYR A 28 -3.44 4.88 10.52
C TYR A 28 -2.50 4.43 11.64
N VAL A 29 -1.76 3.37 11.38
CA VAL A 29 -0.64 2.94 12.20
C VAL A 29 0.65 3.05 11.37
N ASP A 30 1.65 3.76 11.92
CA ASP A 30 3.00 3.82 11.37
C ASP A 30 3.78 2.63 11.93
N VAL A 31 4.02 1.63 11.08
CA VAL A 31 4.61 0.35 11.49
C VAL A 31 6.09 0.49 11.85
N ASN A 32 6.76 1.44 11.22
CA ASN A 32 8.22 1.54 11.33
C ASN A 32 8.69 2.12 12.67
N GLY A 33 7.93 3.06 13.24
CA GLY A 33 8.39 3.80 14.41
C GLY A 33 9.66 4.59 14.08
N LYS A 34 10.80 4.13 14.63
CA LYS A 34 12.11 4.70 14.29
C LYS A 34 12.72 3.99 13.11
N LEU A 35 13.34 4.78 12.21
CA LEU A 35 14.12 4.23 11.12
C LEU A 35 15.41 3.62 11.67
N ASP A 36 15.62 2.33 11.39
CA ASP A 36 16.86 1.62 11.74
C ASP A 36 17.70 1.43 10.48
N PRO A 37 18.93 1.98 10.41
CA PRO A 37 19.78 1.84 9.23
C PRO A 37 20.14 0.41 8.86
N THR A 38 20.00 -0.53 9.79
CA THR A 38 20.29 -1.94 9.56
C THR A 38 19.11 -2.73 9.03
N ASP A 39 17.89 -2.19 9.15
CA ASP A 39 16.67 -2.81 8.64
C ASP A 39 16.54 -2.64 7.13
N SER A 40 15.81 -3.55 6.51
CA SER A 40 15.53 -3.53 5.09
C SER A 40 14.02 -3.39 4.83
N TYR A 41 13.66 -3.10 3.58
CA TYR A 41 12.24 -3.09 3.17
C TYR A 41 11.56 -4.43 3.48
N VAL A 42 12.30 -5.53 3.50
CA VAL A 42 11.77 -6.86 3.81
C VAL A 42 11.21 -6.90 5.23
N GLU A 43 11.98 -6.40 6.21
CA GLU A 43 11.55 -6.38 7.61
C GLU A 43 10.30 -5.52 7.80
N TYR A 44 10.30 -4.32 7.23
CA TYR A 44 9.17 -3.41 7.33
C TYR A 44 7.93 -3.95 6.63
N GLY A 45 8.09 -4.53 5.45
CA GLY A 45 7.00 -5.16 4.72
C GLY A 45 6.38 -6.32 5.47
N LYS A 46 7.20 -7.17 6.09
CA LYS A 46 6.71 -8.30 6.90
C LYS A 46 5.94 -7.83 8.14
N LYS A 47 6.44 -6.80 8.83
CA LYS A 47 5.75 -6.22 9.98
C LYS A 47 4.37 -5.67 9.57
N ALA A 48 4.31 -4.96 8.46
CA ALA A 48 3.05 -4.43 7.94
C ALA A 48 2.09 -5.55 7.54
N ASN A 49 2.60 -6.57 6.86
CA ASN A 49 1.78 -7.73 6.48
C ASN A 49 1.13 -8.40 7.69
N ALA A 50 1.87 -8.53 8.80
CA ALA A 50 1.34 -9.14 10.02
C ALA A 50 0.12 -8.37 10.55
N ILE A 51 0.12 -7.04 10.42
CA ILE A 51 -1.03 -6.22 10.80
C ILE A 51 -2.15 -6.35 9.78
N MET A 52 -1.83 -6.38 8.50
CA MET A 52 -2.82 -6.59 7.44
C MET A 52 -3.61 -7.88 7.64
N GLU A 53 -2.94 -8.93 8.09
CA GLU A 53 -3.53 -10.26 8.33
C GLU A 53 -4.55 -10.27 9.47
N GLN A 54 -4.53 -9.29 10.37
CA GLN A 54 -5.39 -9.25 11.53
C GLN A 54 -6.84 -8.88 11.20
N ASP A 55 -7.06 -8.11 10.13
CA ASP A 55 -8.38 -7.65 9.74
C ASP A 55 -8.45 -7.46 8.22
N SER A 56 -9.39 -8.14 7.58
CA SER A 56 -9.59 -8.06 6.13
C SER A 56 -9.98 -6.66 5.63
N ASN A 57 -10.40 -5.78 6.52
CA ASN A 57 -10.74 -4.39 6.18
C ASN A 57 -9.54 -3.44 6.23
N ASN A 58 -8.39 -3.92 6.68
CA ASN A 58 -7.17 -3.12 6.69
C ASN A 58 -6.73 -2.78 5.25
N ILE A 59 -6.25 -1.56 5.07
CA ILE A 59 -5.69 -1.06 3.81
C ILE A 59 -4.24 -0.69 4.07
N GLY A 60 -3.32 -1.16 3.24
CA GLY A 60 -1.90 -0.84 3.37
C GLY A 60 -1.46 0.27 2.42
N ILE A 61 -0.52 1.08 2.89
CA ILE A 61 0.23 2.02 2.07
C ILE A 61 1.71 1.74 2.35
N TYR A 62 2.40 1.17 1.35
CA TYR A 62 3.79 0.76 1.47
C TYR A 62 4.63 1.62 0.52
N ILE A 63 5.62 2.31 1.05
CA ILE A 63 6.43 3.25 0.29
C ILE A 63 7.85 2.72 0.14
N CYS A 64 8.36 2.69 -1.10
CA CYS A 64 9.77 2.47 -1.35
C CYS A 64 10.21 3.21 -2.63
N ARG A 65 11.48 3.13 -2.99
CA ARG A 65 12.02 3.92 -4.12
C ARG A 65 11.36 3.55 -5.44
N SER A 66 11.48 2.30 -5.89
CA SER A 66 10.89 1.83 -7.14
C SER A 66 9.53 1.17 -6.96
N GLY A 67 9.18 0.83 -5.74
CA GLY A 67 7.99 0.05 -5.42
C GLY A 67 8.17 -1.45 -5.60
N ALA A 68 9.20 -1.90 -6.30
CA ALA A 68 9.37 -3.32 -6.63
C ALA A 68 9.56 -4.19 -5.40
N GLY A 69 10.47 -3.82 -4.51
CA GLY A 69 10.75 -4.61 -3.30
C GLY A 69 9.55 -4.72 -2.37
N MET A 70 8.88 -3.61 -2.10
CA MET A 70 7.68 -3.61 -1.25
C MET A 70 6.54 -4.38 -1.89
N THR A 71 6.37 -4.32 -3.21
CA THR A 71 5.34 -5.10 -3.90
C THR A 71 5.60 -6.59 -3.74
N ILE A 72 6.86 -7.03 -3.89
CA ILE A 72 7.22 -8.43 -3.76
C ILE A 72 6.98 -8.93 -2.34
N VAL A 73 7.52 -8.23 -1.33
CA VAL A 73 7.36 -8.67 0.08
C VAL A 73 5.90 -8.62 0.50
N ALA A 74 5.14 -7.61 0.10
CA ALA A 74 3.73 -7.50 0.42
C ALA A 74 2.94 -8.71 -0.09
N ASN A 75 3.16 -9.09 -1.34
CA ASN A 75 2.42 -10.20 -1.96
C ASN A 75 2.86 -11.59 -1.50
N ARG A 76 3.83 -11.71 -0.61
CA ARG A 76 4.15 -12.99 0.04
C ARG A 76 3.10 -13.41 1.05
N SER A 77 2.29 -12.49 1.55
CA SER A 77 1.15 -12.81 2.41
C SER A 77 -0.08 -13.10 1.56
N LYS A 78 -0.76 -14.19 1.85
CA LYS A 78 -2.02 -14.55 1.16
C LYS A 78 -3.15 -13.56 1.46
N ALA A 79 -3.05 -12.80 2.55
CA ALA A 79 -4.02 -11.77 2.91
C ALA A 79 -3.81 -10.46 2.15
N VAL A 80 -2.70 -10.32 1.43
CA VAL A 80 -2.31 -9.06 0.78
C VAL A 80 -2.38 -9.19 -0.72
N ARG A 81 -3.00 -8.20 -1.34
CA ARG A 81 -3.04 -8.00 -2.79
C ARG A 81 -2.49 -6.59 -3.05
N ALA A 82 -1.19 -6.53 -3.27
CA ALA A 82 -0.46 -5.28 -3.44
C ALA A 82 -0.24 -4.96 -4.91
N VAL A 83 -0.45 -3.72 -5.27
CA VAL A 83 -0.19 -3.19 -6.61
C VAL A 83 0.83 -2.06 -6.50
N ASN A 84 1.85 -2.09 -7.36
CA ASN A 84 2.80 -0.99 -7.48
C ASN A 84 2.13 0.13 -8.29
N CYS A 85 1.67 1.16 -7.59
CA CYS A 85 0.84 2.20 -8.17
C CYS A 85 1.69 3.30 -8.82
N VAL A 86 2.32 2.97 -9.94
CA VAL A 86 3.14 3.92 -10.69
C VAL A 86 2.29 4.95 -11.45
N THR A 87 0.99 4.67 -11.62
CA THR A 87 0.03 5.60 -12.22
C THR A 87 -1.30 5.54 -11.48
N GLU A 88 -2.07 6.61 -11.59
CA GLU A 88 -3.43 6.66 -11.07
C GLU A 88 -4.32 5.57 -11.70
N LYS A 89 -4.11 5.31 -13.00
CA LYS A 89 -4.85 4.27 -13.71
C LYS A 89 -4.59 2.88 -13.11
N LEU A 90 -3.33 2.54 -12.78
CA LEU A 90 -3.01 1.27 -12.14
C LEU A 90 -3.64 1.15 -10.75
N ALA A 91 -3.69 2.24 -10.00
CA ALA A 91 -4.37 2.27 -8.71
C ALA A 91 -5.87 1.97 -8.88
N SER A 92 -6.51 2.61 -9.84
CA SER A 92 -7.93 2.38 -10.15
C SER A 92 -8.21 0.95 -10.57
N MET A 93 -7.42 0.43 -11.52
CA MET A 93 -7.63 -0.92 -12.05
C MET A 93 -7.35 -2.00 -11.01
N GLY A 94 -6.31 -1.79 -10.17
CA GLY A 94 -6.01 -2.71 -9.08
C GLY A 94 -7.17 -2.82 -8.08
N ARG A 95 -7.81 -1.71 -7.79
CA ARG A 95 -9.01 -1.72 -6.95
C ARG A 95 -10.18 -2.39 -7.63
N LYS A 96 -10.52 -1.94 -8.82
CA LYS A 96 -11.72 -2.40 -9.54
C LYS A 96 -11.69 -3.89 -9.87
N HIS A 97 -10.55 -4.39 -10.33
CA HIS A 97 -10.43 -5.74 -10.86
C HIS A 97 -9.81 -6.74 -9.89
N ASN A 98 -8.88 -6.30 -9.05
CA ASN A 98 -8.08 -7.19 -8.22
C ASN A 98 -8.41 -7.08 -6.73
N ASN A 99 -9.30 -6.19 -6.36
CA ASN A 99 -9.58 -5.87 -4.97
C ASN A 99 -8.28 -5.66 -4.17
N ALA A 100 -7.35 -4.91 -4.77
CA ALA A 100 -6.08 -4.62 -4.14
C ALA A 100 -6.30 -3.94 -2.79
N ASN A 101 -5.63 -4.42 -1.75
CA ASN A 101 -5.72 -3.86 -0.41
C ASN A 101 -4.43 -3.21 0.07
N VAL A 102 -3.38 -3.23 -0.75
CA VAL A 102 -2.13 -2.50 -0.49
C VAL A 102 -1.75 -1.69 -1.71
N CYS A 103 -1.64 -0.38 -1.49
CA CYS A 103 -1.13 0.58 -2.46
C CYS A 103 0.37 0.75 -2.21
N VAL A 104 1.20 0.31 -3.14
CA VAL A 104 2.63 0.56 -3.07
C VAL A 104 2.95 1.86 -3.81
N ILE A 105 3.67 2.75 -3.15
CA ILE A 105 4.06 4.07 -3.70
C ILE A 105 5.52 4.03 -4.11
N PRO A 106 5.83 4.12 -5.42
CA PRO A 106 7.22 4.17 -5.91
C PRO A 106 7.74 5.62 -5.87
N ALA A 107 8.27 6.05 -4.72
CA ALA A 107 8.58 7.43 -4.42
C ALA A 107 9.51 8.12 -5.43
N ASP A 108 10.46 7.39 -6.03
CA ASP A 108 11.42 7.96 -6.98
C ASP A 108 10.79 8.31 -8.34
N TYR A 109 9.60 7.79 -8.62
CA TYR A 109 8.93 7.95 -9.91
C TYR A 109 7.75 8.91 -9.89
N LEU A 110 7.40 9.44 -8.71
CA LEU A 110 6.19 10.23 -8.53
C LEU A 110 6.50 11.59 -7.91
N SER A 111 5.79 12.63 -8.38
CA SER A 111 5.68 13.88 -7.66
C SER A 111 4.74 13.74 -6.46
N GLU A 112 4.80 14.70 -5.54
CA GLU A 112 3.87 14.72 -4.41
C GLU A 112 2.41 14.77 -4.87
N GLU A 113 2.11 15.58 -5.90
CA GLU A 113 0.77 15.68 -6.48
C GLU A 113 0.30 14.33 -7.03
N GLU A 114 1.17 13.63 -7.77
CA GLU A 114 0.84 12.30 -8.30
C GLU A 114 0.58 11.29 -7.19
N MET A 115 1.37 11.33 -6.11
CA MET A 115 1.15 10.46 -4.94
C MET A 115 -0.23 10.69 -4.33
N ILE A 116 -0.63 11.94 -4.15
CA ILE A 116 -1.92 12.29 -3.56
C ILE A 116 -3.07 11.82 -4.46
N ASN A 117 -2.95 12.04 -5.78
CA ASN A 117 -3.96 11.60 -6.73
C ASN A 117 -4.09 10.06 -6.75
N ILE A 118 -2.98 9.34 -6.66
CA ILE A 118 -2.98 7.88 -6.56
C ILE A 118 -3.66 7.41 -5.29
N LEU A 119 -3.35 8.03 -4.15
CA LEU A 119 -3.98 7.69 -2.88
C LEU A 119 -5.48 7.97 -2.89
N ASP A 120 -5.89 9.14 -3.39
CA ASP A 120 -7.32 9.46 -3.52
C ASP A 120 -8.05 8.41 -4.36
N THR A 121 -7.48 8.04 -5.49
CA THR A 121 -8.07 7.03 -6.37
C THR A 121 -8.13 5.68 -5.68
N PHE A 122 -7.03 5.24 -5.07
CA PHE A 122 -6.97 3.93 -4.41
C PHE A 122 -7.97 3.83 -3.25
N LEU A 123 -8.03 4.86 -2.41
CA LEU A 123 -8.87 4.83 -1.20
C LEU A 123 -10.36 5.02 -1.50
N ASN A 124 -10.72 5.60 -2.65
CA ASN A 124 -12.10 5.91 -3.00
C ASN A 124 -12.68 5.05 -4.14
N THR A 125 -11.92 4.06 -4.63
CA THR A 125 -12.39 3.18 -5.70
C THR A 125 -12.80 1.84 -5.11
N GLU A 126 -14.02 1.42 -5.38
CA GLU A 126 -14.56 0.15 -4.91
C GLU A 126 -14.22 -1.00 -5.87
N PHE A 127 -14.19 -2.22 -5.30
CA PHE A 127 -14.07 -3.44 -6.09
C PHE A 127 -15.36 -3.67 -6.87
N GLU A 128 -15.25 -3.95 -8.16
CA GLU A 128 -16.43 -4.20 -9.02
C GLU A 128 -17.08 -5.55 -8.77
N GLY A 129 -16.35 -6.52 -8.24
CA GLY A 129 -16.87 -7.88 -8.04
C GLY A 129 -17.13 -8.60 -9.36
N GLY A 130 -18.32 -9.19 -9.50
CA GLY A 130 -18.72 -9.88 -10.72
C GLY A 130 -17.74 -10.97 -11.12
N ARG A 131 -17.31 -10.96 -12.37
CA ARG A 131 -16.37 -11.97 -12.93
C ARG A 131 -15.00 -11.96 -12.25
N HIS A 132 -14.64 -10.89 -11.57
CA HIS A 132 -13.34 -10.77 -10.88
C HIS A 132 -13.32 -11.47 -9.54
N GLU A 133 -14.48 -11.70 -8.92
CA GLU A 133 -14.59 -12.24 -7.56
C GLU A 133 -13.92 -13.60 -7.40
N ALA A 134 -14.20 -14.52 -8.29
CA ALA A 134 -13.63 -15.89 -8.22
C ALA A 134 -12.09 -15.87 -8.35
N ARG A 135 -11.58 -14.98 -9.19
CA ARG A 135 -10.12 -14.82 -9.38
C ARG A 135 -9.46 -14.27 -8.13
N VAL A 136 -10.07 -13.26 -7.53
CA VAL A 136 -9.57 -12.65 -6.29
C VAL A 136 -9.57 -13.68 -5.15
N GLN A 137 -10.64 -14.45 -5.01
CA GLN A 137 -10.71 -15.50 -3.99
C GLN A 137 -9.63 -16.57 -4.20
N ALA A 138 -9.33 -16.92 -5.44
CA ALA A 138 -8.30 -17.90 -5.76
C ALA A 138 -6.89 -17.44 -5.35
N LEU A 139 -6.62 -16.14 -5.32
CA LEU A 139 -5.33 -15.59 -4.92
C LEU A 139 -5.00 -15.88 -3.45
N SER A 140 -6.00 -16.09 -2.60
CA SER A 140 -5.81 -16.32 -1.17
C SER A 140 -5.72 -17.80 -0.78
N LYS A 141 -5.76 -18.69 -1.76
CA LYS A 141 -5.71 -20.14 -1.52
C LYS A 141 -4.30 -20.76 -1.64
#